data_a7002345fa0efb9427d4b99f480c961f
#
_entry.id   a7002345fa0efb9427d4b99f480c961f
#
_cell.length_a   1.000
_cell.length_b   1.000
_cell.length_c   1.000
_cell.angle_alpha   90.00
_cell.angle_beta   90.00
_cell.angle_gamma   90.00
#
_symmetry.space_group_name_H-M   'P 1'
#
loop_
_entity.id
_entity.type
_entity.pdbx_description
1 polymer ?
#
loop_
_entity_poly.entity_id
_entity_poly.type
_entity_poly.pdbx_seq_one_letter_code
_entity_poly.pdbx_strand_id
1 'polypeptide(L)'
;EALPGIGPATAAGIRAFAFDLHSVYLETNVRAVFLHELFPREERVADRELLPLVRQTCPADASDPVDDPRTWYYALLDYGAYLKRTVPNPSRRSSAHTRQSRFEGSHRQKRAELLRVLLAHRENAAGGVDFETICGELASAEQKAGRSALGAADVRALLEELAAEGFCRQANGVWTV
;
A
#
# COMPACT_ATOMS: atom_id res chain seq x y z
N GLU A 1 15.20 1.71 -10.58
CA GLU A 1 14.07 2.48 -11.11
C GLU A 1 13.71 2.17 -12.58
N ALA A 2 14.54 1.38 -13.28
CA ALA A 2 14.24 1.00 -14.67
C ALA A 2 13.07 0.00 -14.80
N LEU A 3 12.66 -0.64 -13.70
CA LEU A 3 11.56 -1.62 -13.70
C LEU A 3 10.21 -0.91 -13.58
N PRO A 4 9.21 -1.30 -14.40
CA PRO A 4 7.86 -0.75 -14.29
C PRO A 4 7.29 -0.88 -12.87
N GLY A 5 6.67 0.17 -12.35
CA GLY A 5 6.08 0.19 -11.01
C GLY A 5 7.08 0.40 -9.85
N ILE A 6 8.37 0.50 -10.11
CA ILE A 6 9.38 0.79 -9.09
C ILE A 6 9.71 2.29 -9.09
N GLY A 7 9.02 3.03 -8.21
CA GLY A 7 9.33 4.44 -7.98
C GLY A 7 10.53 4.65 -7.03
N PRO A 8 11.01 5.92 -6.88
CA PRO A 8 12.17 6.24 -6.05
C PRO A 8 12.09 5.73 -4.60
N ALA A 9 10.93 5.86 -3.95
CA ALA A 9 10.73 5.39 -2.59
C ALA A 9 10.82 3.85 -2.49
N THR A 10 10.22 3.12 -3.44
CA THR A 10 10.29 1.65 -3.49
C THR A 10 11.73 1.19 -3.73
N ALA A 11 12.42 1.82 -4.68
CA ALA A 11 13.83 1.52 -4.97
C ALA A 11 14.72 1.77 -3.74
N ALA A 12 14.52 2.89 -3.03
CA ALA A 12 15.25 3.20 -1.81
C ALA A 12 14.98 2.17 -0.69
N GLY A 13 13.72 1.75 -0.51
CA GLY A 13 13.36 0.70 0.43
C GLY A 13 14.03 -0.64 0.09
N ILE A 14 14.00 -1.06 -1.16
CA ILE A 14 14.69 -2.29 -1.60
C ILE A 14 16.20 -2.20 -1.27
N ARG A 15 16.84 -1.07 -1.57
CA ARG A 15 18.26 -0.86 -1.26
C ARG A 15 18.56 -1.00 0.23
N ALA A 16 17.77 -0.36 1.09
CA ALA A 16 17.94 -0.43 2.53
C ALA A 16 17.67 -1.83 3.09
N PHE A 17 16.51 -2.41 2.78
CA PHE A 17 16.06 -3.64 3.46
C PHE A 17 16.63 -4.93 2.85
N ALA A 18 16.77 -5.01 1.52
CA ALA A 18 17.30 -6.22 0.89
C ALA A 18 18.83 -6.23 0.82
N PHE A 19 19.45 -5.08 0.59
CA PHE A 19 20.89 -4.99 0.33
C PHE A 19 21.68 -4.29 1.43
N ASP A 20 21.01 -3.75 2.45
CA ASP A 20 21.65 -3.03 3.56
C ASP A 20 22.55 -1.88 3.10
N LEU A 21 22.07 -1.14 2.11
CA LEU A 21 22.80 -0.05 1.50
C LEU A 21 22.21 1.30 1.89
N HIS A 22 23.10 2.27 2.11
CA HIS A 22 22.68 3.66 2.30
C HIS A 22 21.71 4.09 1.20
N SER A 23 20.56 4.62 1.60
CA SER A 23 19.52 5.09 0.70
C SER A 23 18.64 6.13 1.39
N VAL A 24 17.91 6.92 0.62
CA VAL A 24 16.99 7.93 1.15
C VAL A 24 15.56 7.41 1.04
N TYR A 25 15.15 6.64 2.05
CA TYR A 25 13.82 6.04 2.10
C TYR A 25 12.90 6.86 3.01
N LEU A 26 12.04 7.69 2.41
CA LEU A 26 11.10 8.54 3.13
C LEU A 26 9.67 8.04 2.92
N GLU A 27 9.22 7.17 3.81
CA GLU A 27 7.84 6.72 3.90
C GLU A 27 7.11 7.36 5.09
N THR A 28 5.86 7.02 5.31
CA THR A 28 4.98 7.72 6.27
C THR A 28 5.44 7.62 7.73
N ASN A 29 6.05 6.49 8.17
CA ASN A 29 6.55 6.35 9.54
C ASN A 29 7.86 7.12 9.73
N VAL A 30 8.78 7.00 8.78
CA VAL A 30 10.03 7.79 8.77
C VAL A 30 9.70 9.28 8.79
N ARG A 31 8.78 9.73 7.93
CA ARG A 31 8.30 11.11 7.91
C ARG A 31 7.71 11.54 9.25
N ALA A 32 6.94 10.68 9.92
CA ALA A 32 6.36 10.98 11.23
C ALA A 32 7.44 11.25 12.28
N VAL A 33 8.51 10.45 12.30
CA VAL A 33 9.66 10.65 13.22
C VAL A 33 10.33 12.00 12.96
N PHE A 34 10.76 12.26 11.73
CA PHE A 34 11.44 13.50 11.38
C PHE A 34 10.59 14.75 11.67
N LEU A 35 9.31 14.71 11.37
CA LEU A 35 8.39 15.80 11.68
C LEU A 35 8.18 15.97 13.19
N HIS A 36 8.19 14.89 13.96
CA HIS A 36 8.03 14.96 15.41
C HIS A 36 9.27 15.57 16.08
N GLU A 37 10.44 15.06 15.74
CA GLU A 37 11.69 15.39 16.41
C GLU A 37 12.31 16.73 15.95
N LEU A 38 12.25 17.01 14.65
CA LEU A 38 12.98 18.12 14.07
C LEU A 38 12.09 19.32 13.68
N PHE A 39 10.78 19.08 13.51
CA PHE A 39 9.82 20.12 13.11
C PHE A 39 8.58 20.13 14.03
N PRO A 40 8.79 20.31 15.37
CA PRO A 40 7.69 20.16 16.34
C PRO A 40 6.60 21.23 16.21
N ARG A 41 6.88 22.37 15.62
CA ARG A 41 5.99 23.53 15.51
C ARG A 41 5.60 23.90 14.10
N GLU A 42 6.28 23.35 13.10
CA GLU A 42 6.12 23.68 11.70
C GLU A 42 4.94 22.91 11.09
N GLU A 43 4.19 23.61 10.25
CA GLU A 43 3.11 23.05 9.46
C GLU A 43 3.49 23.03 7.97
N ARG A 44 2.95 22.07 7.23
CA ARG A 44 3.14 21.91 5.78
C ARG A 44 4.62 21.77 5.35
N VAL A 45 5.41 21.05 6.14
CA VAL A 45 6.81 20.74 5.82
C VAL A 45 6.89 19.90 4.54
N ALA A 46 7.69 20.33 3.59
CA ALA A 46 7.83 19.65 2.30
C ALA A 46 8.88 18.53 2.37
N ASP A 47 8.71 17.48 1.55
CA ASP A 47 9.66 16.38 1.49
C ASP A 47 11.08 16.83 1.13
N ARG A 48 11.23 17.92 0.36
CA ARG A 48 12.54 18.52 0.05
C ARG A 48 13.32 18.98 1.29
N GLU A 49 12.64 19.25 2.39
CA GLU A 49 13.24 19.63 3.67
C GLU A 49 13.66 18.40 4.49
N LEU A 50 12.91 17.31 4.35
CA LEU A 50 13.16 16.05 5.07
C LEU A 50 14.22 15.18 4.38
N LEU A 51 14.22 15.10 3.05
CA LEU A 51 15.12 14.22 2.30
C LEU A 51 16.62 14.43 2.59
N PRO A 52 17.14 15.69 2.71
CA PRO A 52 18.52 15.92 3.10
C PRO A 52 18.85 15.39 4.51
N LEU A 53 17.90 15.53 5.45
CA LEU A 53 18.08 15.07 6.83
C LEU A 53 18.09 13.53 6.90
N VAL A 54 17.19 12.87 6.19
CA VAL A 54 17.19 11.40 6.06
C VAL A 54 18.52 10.92 5.46
N ARG A 55 19.01 11.59 4.42
CA ARG A 55 20.31 11.27 3.81
C ARG A 55 21.46 11.41 4.78
N GLN A 56 21.47 12.47 5.58
CA GLN A 56 22.56 12.79 6.50
C GLN A 56 22.58 11.84 7.71
N THR A 57 21.42 11.37 8.15
CA THR A 57 21.30 10.56 9.37
C THR A 57 21.31 9.06 9.12
N CYS A 58 21.00 8.61 7.90
CA CYS A 58 21.09 7.19 7.55
C CYS A 58 22.55 6.74 7.57
N PRO A 59 22.90 5.61 8.24
CA PRO A 59 24.23 5.04 8.21
C PRO A 59 24.79 4.86 6.79
N ALA A 60 26.10 5.01 6.64
CA ALA A 60 26.74 4.97 5.32
C ALA A 60 26.77 3.55 4.72
N ASP A 61 26.97 2.54 5.55
CA ASP A 61 27.09 1.14 5.19
C ASP A 61 26.75 0.22 6.38
N ALA A 62 26.87 -1.08 6.18
CA ALA A 62 26.65 -2.13 7.17
C ALA A 62 27.93 -2.55 7.91
N SER A 63 28.89 -1.67 8.09
CA SER A 63 30.17 -1.97 8.78
C SER A 63 29.98 -2.16 10.29
N ASP A 64 28.96 -1.54 10.88
CA ASP A 64 28.52 -1.74 12.25
C ASP A 64 27.19 -2.51 12.29
N PRO A 65 27.12 -3.70 12.91
CA PRO A 65 25.90 -4.50 12.96
C PRO A 65 24.78 -3.89 13.82
N VAL A 66 25.08 -2.82 14.56
CA VAL A 66 24.08 -2.11 15.38
C VAL A 66 23.66 -0.79 14.73
N ASP A 67 24.49 -0.22 13.88
CA ASP A 67 24.26 1.06 13.20
C ASP A 67 24.40 0.86 11.67
N ASP A 68 23.60 -0.02 11.13
CA ASP A 68 23.47 -0.29 9.70
C ASP A 68 22.19 0.35 9.12
N PRO A 69 22.12 0.59 7.80
CA PRO A 69 20.94 1.20 7.16
C PRO A 69 19.62 0.47 7.41
N ARG A 70 19.64 -0.86 7.41
CA ARG A 70 18.44 -1.70 7.62
C ARG A 70 17.92 -1.58 9.03
N THR A 71 18.77 -1.76 10.04
CA THR A 71 18.41 -1.64 11.47
C THR A 71 17.93 -0.24 11.80
N TRP A 72 18.61 0.77 11.26
CA TRP A 72 18.23 2.17 11.43
C TRP A 72 16.81 2.45 10.88
N TYR A 73 16.49 1.96 9.68
CA TYR A 73 15.14 2.12 9.13
C TYR A 73 14.09 1.32 9.88
N TYR A 74 14.40 0.11 10.36
CA TYR A 74 13.46 -0.63 11.22
C TYR A 74 13.14 0.15 12.50
N ALA A 75 14.14 0.72 13.15
CA ALA A 75 13.93 1.54 14.33
C ALA A 75 13.05 2.76 14.03
N LEU A 76 13.25 3.45 12.91
CA LEU A 76 12.40 4.57 12.49
C LEU A 76 10.96 4.13 12.14
N LEU A 77 10.79 2.97 11.52
CA LEU A 77 9.46 2.43 11.20
C LEU A 77 8.68 2.12 12.49
N ASP A 78 9.31 1.48 13.45
CA ASP A 78 8.71 1.14 14.74
C ASP A 78 8.41 2.38 15.57
N TYR A 79 9.35 3.30 15.67
CA TYR A 79 9.16 4.56 16.39
C TYR A 79 8.07 5.42 15.73
N GLY A 80 8.04 5.52 14.42
CA GLY A 80 6.98 6.23 13.70
C GLY A 80 5.61 5.60 13.87
N ALA A 81 5.52 4.28 13.93
CA ALA A 81 4.28 3.57 14.24
C ALA A 81 3.84 3.81 15.70
N TYR A 82 4.76 3.85 16.63
CA TYR A 82 4.52 4.21 18.03
C TYR A 82 3.98 5.64 18.15
N LEU A 83 4.64 6.63 17.54
CA LEU A 83 4.21 8.03 17.56
C LEU A 83 2.79 8.21 17.04
N LYS A 84 2.44 7.56 15.94
CA LYS A 84 1.08 7.63 15.36
C LYS A 84 -0.02 7.12 16.29
N ARG A 85 0.32 6.29 17.28
CA ARG A 85 -0.63 5.75 18.28
C ARG A 85 -0.69 6.59 19.56
N THR A 86 0.39 7.26 19.91
CA THR A 86 0.55 7.91 21.22
C THR A 86 0.39 9.41 21.19
N VAL A 87 0.63 10.05 20.04
CA VAL A 87 0.45 11.49 19.85
C VAL A 87 -0.38 11.79 18.60
N PRO A 88 -0.90 13.02 18.43
CA PRO A 88 -1.53 13.42 17.17
C PRO A 88 -0.57 13.16 16.00
N ASN A 89 -1.00 12.33 15.05
CA ASN A 89 -0.14 11.82 13.97
C ASN A 89 0.73 12.92 13.31
N PRO A 90 2.05 12.93 13.53
CA PRO A 90 2.92 14.01 13.05
C PRO A 90 2.97 14.11 11.52
N SER A 91 2.75 12.99 10.80
CA SER A 91 2.78 12.99 9.34
C SER A 91 1.70 13.87 8.69
N ARG A 92 0.67 14.28 9.46
CA ARG A 92 -0.35 15.23 9.00
C ARG A 92 0.21 16.63 8.72
N ARG A 93 1.35 16.98 9.31
CA ARG A 93 2.05 18.25 9.10
C ARG A 93 2.89 18.27 7.81
N SER A 94 3.00 17.15 7.11
CA SER A 94 3.64 17.11 5.80
C SER A 94 2.78 17.80 4.73
N SER A 95 3.39 18.56 3.85
CA SER A 95 2.71 19.11 2.66
C SER A 95 2.28 18.03 1.67
N ALA A 96 2.95 16.87 1.70
CA ALA A 96 2.62 15.69 0.88
C ALA A 96 1.58 14.79 1.55
N HIS A 97 1.02 15.18 2.71
CA HIS A 97 0.04 14.34 3.40
C HIS A 97 -1.27 14.25 2.62
N THR A 98 -1.57 13.05 2.15
CA THR A 98 -2.86 12.74 1.54
C THR A 98 -3.64 11.83 2.49
N ARG A 99 -4.84 12.27 2.86
CA ARG A 99 -5.74 11.44 3.67
C ARG A 99 -6.23 10.28 2.82
N GLN A 100 -5.81 9.08 3.16
CA GLN A 100 -6.33 7.88 2.50
C GLN A 100 -7.83 7.74 2.80
N SER A 101 -8.63 7.48 1.76
CA SER A 101 -10.05 7.18 1.92
C SER A 101 -10.25 5.95 2.82
N ARG A 102 -11.37 5.93 3.53
CA ARG A 102 -11.77 4.75 4.32
C ARG A 102 -11.74 3.51 3.45
N PHE A 103 -11.23 2.38 3.97
CA PHE A 103 -11.16 1.12 3.22
C PHE A 103 -12.55 0.56 2.93
N GLU A 104 -13.40 0.52 3.96
CA GLU A 104 -14.77 0.02 3.88
C GLU A 104 -15.61 0.80 2.86
N GLY A 105 -16.21 0.10 1.92
CA GLY A 105 -16.99 0.65 0.81
C GLY A 105 -16.17 1.31 -0.29
N SER A 106 -14.82 1.34 -0.17
CA SER A 106 -13.95 1.93 -1.18
C SER A 106 -13.78 1.03 -2.40
N HIS A 107 -13.37 1.63 -3.52
CA HIS A 107 -13.00 0.89 -4.72
C HIS A 107 -11.93 -0.20 -4.46
N ARG A 108 -10.94 0.07 -3.58
CA ARG A 108 -9.94 -0.92 -3.16
C ARG A 108 -10.55 -2.14 -2.47
N GLN A 109 -11.53 -1.93 -1.60
CA GLN A 109 -12.22 -3.02 -0.91
C GLN A 109 -13.01 -3.88 -1.91
N LYS A 110 -13.71 -3.25 -2.83
CA LYS A 110 -14.48 -3.96 -3.87
C LYS A 110 -13.58 -4.80 -4.78
N ARG A 111 -12.45 -4.27 -5.20
CA ARG A 111 -11.43 -5.01 -5.98
C ARG A 111 -10.86 -6.19 -5.18
N ALA A 112 -10.55 -6.00 -3.90
CA ALA A 112 -10.03 -7.07 -3.05
C ALA A 112 -11.06 -8.20 -2.85
N GLU A 113 -12.33 -7.86 -2.69
CA GLU A 113 -13.42 -8.84 -2.55
C GLU A 113 -13.61 -9.62 -3.84
N LEU A 114 -13.62 -8.93 -4.99
CA LEU A 114 -13.70 -9.57 -6.30
C LEU A 114 -12.53 -10.56 -6.53
N LEU A 115 -11.32 -10.18 -6.20
CA LEU A 115 -10.16 -11.08 -6.29
C LEU A 115 -10.31 -12.30 -5.36
N ARG A 116 -10.88 -12.14 -4.15
CA ARG A 116 -11.16 -13.29 -3.26
C ARG A 116 -12.15 -14.26 -3.89
N VAL A 117 -13.21 -13.76 -4.52
CA VAL A 117 -14.18 -14.60 -5.25
C VAL A 117 -13.47 -15.37 -6.36
N LEU A 118 -12.70 -14.70 -7.20
CA LEU A 118 -11.97 -15.34 -8.29
C LEU A 118 -10.99 -16.41 -7.79
N LEU A 119 -10.23 -16.10 -6.73
CA LEU A 119 -9.28 -17.03 -6.11
C LEU A 119 -9.96 -18.24 -5.48
N ALA A 120 -11.13 -18.06 -4.86
CA ALA A 120 -11.90 -19.18 -4.28
C ALA A 120 -12.37 -20.19 -5.35
N HIS A 121 -12.57 -19.73 -6.58
CA HIS A 121 -12.99 -20.56 -7.70
C HIS A 121 -11.86 -21.01 -8.63
N ARG A 122 -10.61 -20.71 -8.30
CA ARG A 122 -9.45 -21.00 -9.16
C ARG A 122 -9.29 -22.48 -9.51
N GLU A 123 -9.62 -23.37 -8.56
CA GLU A 123 -9.44 -24.82 -8.69
C GLU A 123 -10.72 -25.56 -9.07
N ASN A 124 -11.78 -24.84 -9.47
CA ASN A 124 -13.01 -25.44 -9.92
C ASN A 124 -12.82 -26.26 -11.21
N ALA A 125 -13.67 -27.28 -11.40
CA ALA A 125 -13.65 -28.11 -12.61
C ALA A 125 -13.83 -27.31 -13.92
N ALA A 126 -14.51 -26.16 -13.86
CA ALA A 126 -14.69 -25.22 -14.97
C ALA A 126 -13.46 -24.31 -15.20
N GLY A 127 -12.44 -24.37 -14.34
CA GLY A 127 -11.24 -23.52 -14.45
C GLY A 127 -11.50 -22.03 -14.16
N GLY A 128 -12.58 -21.70 -13.45
CA GLY A 128 -12.96 -20.32 -13.13
C GLY A 128 -14.41 -20.21 -12.69
N VAL A 129 -14.95 -18.98 -12.69
CA VAL A 129 -16.29 -18.65 -12.22
C VAL A 129 -17.04 -17.80 -13.25
N ASP A 130 -18.33 -18.07 -13.44
CA ASP A 130 -19.20 -17.30 -14.31
C ASP A 130 -19.59 -15.95 -13.69
N PHE A 131 -20.05 -15.04 -14.54
CA PHE A 131 -20.37 -13.68 -14.14
C PHE A 131 -21.57 -13.60 -13.15
N GLU A 132 -22.57 -14.46 -13.28
CA GLU A 132 -23.73 -14.46 -12.39
C GLU A 132 -23.32 -14.88 -10.97
N THR A 133 -22.53 -15.93 -10.86
CA THR A 133 -21.97 -16.39 -9.57
C THR A 133 -21.13 -15.30 -8.90
N ILE A 134 -20.26 -14.60 -9.66
CA ILE A 134 -19.49 -13.46 -9.14
C ILE A 134 -20.43 -12.39 -8.57
N CYS A 135 -21.43 -11.98 -9.32
CA CYS A 135 -22.39 -10.96 -8.87
C CYS A 135 -23.14 -11.41 -7.60
N GLY A 136 -23.57 -12.65 -7.52
CA GLY A 136 -24.27 -13.22 -6.37
C GLY A 136 -23.41 -13.25 -5.11
N GLU A 137 -22.15 -13.69 -5.22
CA GLU A 137 -21.23 -13.76 -4.09
C GLU A 137 -20.82 -12.37 -3.59
N LEU A 138 -20.55 -11.43 -4.49
CA LEU A 138 -20.26 -10.04 -4.12
C LEU A 138 -21.48 -9.39 -3.46
N ALA A 139 -22.69 -9.59 -3.99
CA ALA A 139 -23.92 -9.07 -3.38
C ALA A 139 -24.13 -9.63 -1.97
N SER A 140 -23.88 -10.92 -1.76
CA SER A 140 -23.94 -11.57 -0.45
C SER A 140 -22.92 -10.99 0.53
N ALA A 141 -21.69 -10.75 0.08
CA ALA A 141 -20.62 -10.16 0.89
C ALA A 141 -20.98 -8.71 1.32
N GLU A 142 -21.47 -7.89 0.39
CA GLU A 142 -21.90 -6.54 0.68
C GLU A 142 -23.10 -6.50 1.65
N GLN A 143 -24.08 -7.37 1.45
CA GLN A 143 -25.24 -7.47 2.34
C GLN A 143 -24.86 -7.89 3.76
N LYS A 144 -23.96 -8.88 3.92
CA LYS A 144 -23.44 -9.29 5.23
C LYS A 144 -22.72 -8.16 5.95
N ALA A 145 -22.11 -7.26 5.20
CA ALA A 145 -21.43 -6.07 5.73
C ALA A 145 -22.38 -4.86 5.90
N GLY A 146 -23.68 -5.01 5.69
CA GLY A 146 -24.67 -3.94 5.82
C GLY A 146 -24.56 -2.87 4.73
N ARG A 147 -24.02 -3.20 3.56
CA ARG A 147 -23.84 -2.29 2.43
C ARG A 147 -24.77 -2.66 1.26
N SER A 148 -24.98 -1.71 0.37
CA SER A 148 -25.75 -1.97 -0.87
C SER A 148 -24.95 -2.86 -1.81
N ALA A 149 -25.63 -3.82 -2.45
CA ALA A 149 -25.04 -4.66 -3.48
C ALA A 149 -24.51 -3.82 -4.65
N LEU A 150 -23.42 -4.28 -5.27
CA LEU A 150 -22.91 -3.71 -6.51
C LEU A 150 -23.84 -4.01 -7.68
N GLY A 151 -24.03 -3.04 -8.56
CA GLY A 151 -24.71 -3.28 -9.82
C GLY A 151 -23.87 -4.15 -10.76
N ALA A 152 -24.53 -4.91 -11.66
CA ALA A 152 -23.83 -5.75 -12.62
C ALA A 152 -22.85 -4.96 -13.51
N ALA A 153 -23.18 -3.71 -13.85
CA ALA A 153 -22.29 -2.83 -14.60
C ALA A 153 -21.02 -2.49 -13.82
N ASP A 154 -21.12 -2.22 -12.50
CA ASP A 154 -19.96 -1.93 -11.64
C ASP A 154 -19.06 -3.16 -11.49
N VAL A 155 -19.66 -4.36 -11.33
CA VAL A 155 -18.91 -5.62 -11.26
C VAL A 155 -18.15 -5.87 -12.56
N ARG A 156 -18.77 -5.61 -13.71
CA ARG A 156 -18.12 -5.76 -15.02
C ARG A 156 -16.95 -4.79 -15.18
N ALA A 157 -17.13 -3.53 -14.82
CA ALA A 157 -16.06 -2.53 -14.86
C ALA A 157 -14.85 -2.93 -13.99
N LEU A 158 -15.11 -3.46 -12.78
CA LEU A 158 -14.04 -3.95 -11.89
C LEU A 158 -13.29 -5.16 -12.48
N LEU A 159 -13.99 -6.08 -13.14
CA LEU A 159 -13.38 -7.22 -13.83
C LEU A 159 -12.50 -6.77 -14.99
N GLU A 160 -12.98 -5.81 -15.78
CA GLU A 160 -12.24 -5.24 -16.91
C GLU A 160 -10.97 -4.51 -16.45
N GLU A 161 -11.05 -3.74 -15.34
CA GLU A 161 -9.86 -3.14 -14.70
C GLU A 161 -8.84 -4.20 -14.28
N LEU A 162 -9.27 -5.22 -13.53
CA LEU A 162 -8.40 -6.29 -13.07
C LEU A 162 -7.78 -7.07 -14.23
N ALA A 163 -8.54 -7.27 -15.31
CA ALA A 163 -8.04 -7.93 -16.52
C ALA A 163 -7.00 -7.07 -17.25
N ALA A 164 -7.24 -5.77 -17.38
CA ALA A 164 -6.27 -4.84 -17.97
C ALA A 164 -4.96 -4.77 -17.20
N GLU A 165 -5.00 -4.98 -15.88
CA GLU A 165 -3.82 -5.05 -15.02
C GLU A 165 -3.19 -6.46 -14.98
N GLY A 166 -3.80 -7.47 -15.60
CA GLY A 166 -3.29 -8.84 -15.66
C GLY A 166 -3.61 -9.70 -14.42
N PHE A 167 -4.50 -9.27 -13.55
CA PHE A 167 -4.90 -10.03 -12.35
C PHE A 167 -5.96 -11.10 -12.64
N CYS A 168 -6.70 -10.98 -13.73
CA CYS A 168 -7.66 -12.00 -14.17
C CYS A 168 -7.79 -11.96 -15.68
N ARG A 169 -8.50 -12.96 -16.23
CA ARG A 169 -8.85 -13.04 -17.65
C ARG A 169 -10.19 -13.72 -17.83
N GLN A 170 -10.86 -13.42 -18.93
CA GLN A 170 -12.06 -14.14 -19.33
C GLN A 170 -11.71 -15.18 -20.42
N ALA A 171 -12.14 -16.41 -20.23
CA ALA A 171 -12.01 -17.48 -21.20
C ALA A 171 -13.22 -18.41 -21.12
N ASN A 172 -13.79 -18.80 -22.27
CA ASN A 172 -14.93 -19.75 -22.36
C ASN A 172 -16.14 -19.36 -21.48
N GLY A 173 -16.40 -18.05 -21.32
CA GLY A 173 -17.55 -17.57 -20.55
C GLY A 173 -17.29 -17.48 -19.03
N VAL A 174 -16.13 -17.91 -18.53
CA VAL A 174 -15.74 -17.81 -17.12
C VAL A 174 -14.58 -16.86 -16.91
N TRP A 175 -14.45 -16.33 -15.69
CA TRP A 175 -13.35 -15.50 -15.22
C TRP A 175 -12.41 -16.34 -14.36
N THR A 176 -11.10 -16.18 -14.58
CA THR A 176 -10.03 -16.90 -13.84
C THR A 176 -8.87 -15.96 -13.52
N VAL A 177 -8.13 -16.26 -12.47
CA VAL A 177 -6.87 -15.60 -12.09
C VAL A 177 -5.67 -16.30 -12.72
#